data_b1a9f31b9e01efb23c4c43b2faf4d971
#
_entry.id   b1a9f31b9e01efb23c4c43b2faf4d971
#
_cell.length_a   1.000
_cell.length_b   1.000
_cell.length_c   1.000
_cell.angle_alpha   90.00
_cell.angle_beta   90.00
_cell.angle_gamma   90.00
#
_symmetry.space_group_name_H-M   'P 1'
#
loop_
_entity.id
_entity.type
_entity.pdbx_description
1 polymer ?
#
loop_
_entity_poly.entity_id
_entity_poly.type
_entity_poly.pdbx_seq_one_letter_code
_entity_poly.pdbx_strand_id
1 'polypeptide(L)'
;MTEQQVQAKKIKELEAEGYYVLKLIKTNKNGIPDLIALHPDKEILFVEVKAKKGRISALQKYRIEELKKHGFKAEIYRGSK
;
A
#
# COMPACT_ATOMS: atom_id res chain seq x y z
N MET A 1 -11.33 0.29 -13.56
CA MET A 1 -9.87 0.02 -13.53
C MET A 1 -9.60 -1.30 -12.83
N THR A 2 -8.63 -2.04 -13.33
CA THR A 2 -8.14 -3.22 -12.63
C THR A 2 -7.29 -2.80 -11.43
N GLU A 3 -7.05 -3.73 -10.52
CA GLU A 3 -6.18 -3.47 -9.38
C GLU A 3 -4.77 -3.06 -9.82
N GLN A 4 -4.25 -3.69 -10.88
CA GLN A 4 -2.93 -3.33 -11.43
C GLN A 4 -2.90 -1.90 -11.94
N GLN A 5 -3.96 -1.44 -12.59
CA GLN A 5 -4.05 -0.07 -13.08
C GLN A 5 -4.12 0.92 -11.92
N VAL A 6 -4.87 0.59 -10.88
CA VAL A 6 -4.96 1.42 -9.68
C VAL A 6 -3.60 1.51 -9.00
N GLN A 7 -2.90 0.38 -8.91
CA GLN A 7 -1.56 0.33 -8.32
C GLN A 7 -0.57 1.21 -9.08
N ALA A 8 -0.57 1.09 -10.43
CA ALA A 8 0.32 1.89 -11.27
C ALA A 8 0.06 3.38 -11.08
N LYS A 9 -1.20 3.77 -11.01
CA LYS A 9 -1.58 5.15 -10.79
C LYS A 9 -1.09 5.66 -9.44
N LYS A 10 -1.28 4.87 -8.40
CA LYS A 10 -0.85 5.25 -7.04
C LYS A 10 0.66 5.38 -6.95
N ILE A 11 1.40 4.49 -7.61
CA ILE A 11 2.87 4.59 -7.65
C ILE A 11 3.29 5.92 -8.27
N LYS A 12 2.69 6.30 -9.39
CA LYS A 12 3.01 7.57 -10.05
C LYS A 12 2.71 8.76 -9.15
N GLU A 13 1.59 8.73 -8.44
CA GLU A 13 1.23 9.81 -7.52
C GLU A 13 2.26 9.94 -6.40
N LEU A 14 2.65 8.82 -5.81
CA LEU A 14 3.63 8.81 -4.73
C LEU A 14 5.00 9.28 -5.21
N GLU A 15 5.43 8.80 -6.38
CA GLU A 15 6.71 9.23 -6.95
C GLU A 15 6.72 10.72 -7.26
N ALA A 16 5.59 11.26 -7.72
CA ALA A 16 5.46 12.69 -7.95
C ALA A 16 5.57 13.51 -6.66
N GLU A 17 5.26 12.90 -5.52
CA GLU A 17 5.40 13.52 -4.21
C GLU A 17 6.79 13.31 -3.60
N GLY A 18 7.69 12.68 -4.33
CA GLY A 18 9.07 12.46 -3.88
C GLY A 18 9.32 11.15 -3.17
N TYR A 19 8.36 10.25 -3.15
CA TYR A 19 8.56 8.94 -2.53
C TYR A 19 9.34 8.00 -3.43
N TYR A 20 10.16 7.17 -2.81
CA TYR A 20 10.79 6.03 -3.45
C TYR A 20 9.88 4.83 -3.17
N VAL A 21 9.24 4.29 -4.21
CA VAL A 21 8.19 3.29 -4.06
C VAL A 21 8.66 1.92 -4.51
N LEU A 22 8.43 0.92 -3.66
CA LEU A 22 8.73 -0.47 -3.97
C LEU A 22 7.46 -1.31 -3.90
N LYS A 23 7.33 -2.25 -4.83
CA LYS A 23 6.26 -3.24 -4.79
C LYS A 23 6.71 -4.39 -3.89
N LEU A 24 5.89 -4.74 -2.92
CA LEU A 24 6.17 -5.85 -2.02
C LEU A 24 5.53 -7.12 -2.58
N ILE A 25 6.18 -7.70 -3.59
CA ILE A 25 5.63 -8.85 -4.32
C ILE A 25 5.72 -10.13 -3.52
N LYS A 26 6.84 -10.34 -2.85
CA LYS A 26 7.05 -11.56 -2.06
C LYS A 26 7.76 -11.22 -0.76
N THR A 27 7.13 -11.58 0.35
CA THR A 27 7.69 -11.35 1.68
C THR A 27 7.55 -12.63 2.50
N ASN A 28 8.16 -12.64 3.68
CA ASN A 28 8.06 -13.77 4.60
C ASN A 28 6.72 -13.83 5.33
N LYS A 29 5.84 -12.83 5.12
CA LYS A 29 4.52 -12.79 5.73
C LYS A 29 3.46 -12.59 4.66
N ASN A 30 2.39 -13.38 4.73
CA ASN A 30 1.26 -13.22 3.81
C ASN A 30 0.37 -12.05 4.26
N GLY A 31 -0.30 -11.43 3.30
CA GLY A 31 -1.24 -10.34 3.58
C GLY A 31 -0.61 -8.98 3.79
N ILE A 32 0.68 -8.84 3.54
CA ILE A 32 1.39 -7.56 3.61
C ILE A 32 0.86 -6.62 2.54
N PRO A 33 0.78 -5.29 2.80
CA PRO A 33 0.38 -4.31 1.78
C PRO A 33 1.23 -4.39 0.51
N ASP A 34 0.64 -3.98 -0.60
CA ASP A 34 1.27 -4.08 -1.92
C ASP A 34 2.49 -3.21 -2.11
N LEU A 35 2.52 -2.05 -1.47
CA LEU A 35 3.56 -1.05 -1.70
C LEU A 35 4.17 -0.57 -0.39
N ILE A 36 5.46 -0.23 -0.47
CA ILE A 36 6.11 0.56 0.58
C ILE A 36 6.65 1.83 -0.09
N ALA A 37 6.39 2.97 0.52
CA ALA A 37 6.81 4.27 0.03
C ALA A 37 7.76 4.91 1.04
N LEU A 38 8.94 5.26 0.58
CA LEU A 38 10.01 5.79 1.41
C LEU A 38 10.33 7.24 1.02
N HIS A 39 10.50 8.10 2.02
CA HIS A 39 10.80 9.50 1.77
C HIS A 39 11.75 9.98 2.85
N PRO A 40 12.79 10.77 2.49
CA PRO A 40 13.78 11.21 3.49
C PRO A 40 13.20 12.09 4.59
N ASP A 41 12.11 12.82 4.31
CA ASP A 41 11.52 13.77 5.25
C ASP A 41 10.14 13.38 5.76
N LYS A 42 9.64 12.21 5.39
CA LYS A 42 8.30 11.77 5.78
C LYS A 42 8.33 10.34 6.32
N GLU A 43 7.28 9.99 7.04
CA GLU A 43 7.15 8.65 7.59
C GLU A 43 7.07 7.60 6.48
N ILE A 44 7.56 6.40 6.79
CA ILE A 44 7.39 5.24 5.91
C ILE A 44 5.90 4.95 5.78
N LEU A 45 5.44 4.80 4.55
CA LEU A 45 4.04 4.56 4.27
C LEU A 45 3.87 3.21 3.57
N PHE A 46 3.00 2.37 4.13
CA PHE A 46 2.58 1.13 3.47
C PHE A 46 1.22 1.37 2.84
N VAL A 47 1.04 0.88 1.61
CA VAL A 47 -0.22 1.08 0.89
C VAL A 47 -0.75 -0.25 0.37
N GLU A 48 -1.96 -0.59 0.78
CA GLU A 48 -2.71 -1.72 0.23
C GLU A 48 -3.58 -1.17 -0.88
N VAL A 49 -3.43 -1.69 -2.10
CA VAL A 49 -4.18 -1.21 -3.25
C VAL A 49 -5.33 -2.15 -3.56
N LYS A 50 -6.51 -1.60 -3.77
CA LYS A 50 -7.70 -2.35 -4.14
C LYS A 50 -8.45 -1.64 -5.27
N ALA A 51 -9.05 -2.41 -6.16
CA ALA A 51 -10.02 -1.88 -7.11
C ALA A 51 -11.23 -1.37 -6.32
N LYS A 52 -12.05 -0.55 -6.95
CA LYS A 52 -13.19 0.11 -6.29
C LYS A 52 -14.05 -0.85 -5.46
N LYS A 53 -14.34 -2.04 -6.00
CA LYS A 53 -15.17 -3.04 -5.34
C LYS A 53 -14.38 -4.17 -4.69
N GLY A 54 -13.04 -4.06 -4.68
CA GLY A 54 -12.20 -5.07 -4.08
C GLY A 54 -12.37 -5.13 -2.57
N ARG A 55 -12.27 -6.32 -2.00
CA ARG A 55 -12.42 -6.51 -0.56
C ARG A 55 -11.07 -6.72 0.11
N ILE A 56 -10.97 -6.16 1.31
CA ILE A 56 -9.80 -6.40 2.16
C ILE A 56 -10.04 -7.71 2.90
N SER A 57 -9.09 -8.64 2.82
CA SER A 57 -9.19 -9.88 3.56
C SER A 57 -8.91 -9.64 5.04
N ALA A 58 -9.33 -10.58 5.88
CA ALA A 58 -9.07 -10.51 7.31
C ALA A 58 -7.57 -10.46 7.60
N LEU A 59 -6.79 -11.22 6.84
CA LEU A 59 -5.33 -11.25 7.01
C LEU A 59 -4.70 -9.91 6.61
N GLN A 60 -5.14 -9.33 5.49
CA GLN A 60 -4.64 -8.01 5.07
C GLN A 60 -4.94 -6.95 6.12
N LYS A 61 -6.14 -6.97 6.66
CA LYS A 61 -6.52 -6.04 7.72
C LYS A 61 -5.67 -6.23 8.97
N TYR A 62 -5.42 -7.49 9.33
CA TYR A 62 -4.56 -7.81 10.48
C TYR A 62 -3.15 -7.26 10.27
N ARG A 63 -2.57 -7.42 9.07
CA ARG A 63 -1.22 -6.91 8.78
C ARG A 63 -1.14 -5.39 8.86
N ILE A 64 -2.19 -4.72 8.36
CA ILE A 64 -2.25 -3.25 8.43
C ILE A 64 -2.23 -2.80 9.90
N GLU A 65 -3.04 -3.44 10.74
CA GLU A 65 -3.09 -3.09 12.16
C GLU A 65 -1.77 -3.41 12.88
N GLU A 66 -1.13 -4.52 12.49
CA GLU A 66 0.17 -4.91 13.02
C GLU A 66 1.23 -3.85 12.70
N LEU A 67 1.26 -3.37 11.46
CA LEU A 67 2.18 -2.30 11.05
C LEU A 67 1.95 -1.02 11.83
N LYS A 68 0.70 -0.66 12.05
CA LYS A 68 0.36 0.52 12.84
C LYS A 68 0.84 0.40 14.27
N LYS A 69 0.72 -0.80 14.86
CA LYS A 69 1.22 -1.06 16.22
C LYS A 69 2.73 -0.94 16.30
N HIS A 70 3.43 -1.20 15.20
CA HIS A 70 4.89 -1.04 15.14
C HIS A 70 5.30 0.41 14.84
N GLY A 71 4.34 1.32 14.79
CA GLY A 71 4.61 2.73 14.60
C GLY A 71 4.68 3.19 13.15
N PHE A 72 4.31 2.33 12.21
CA PHE A 72 4.33 2.69 10.80
C PHE A 72 2.96 3.12 10.32
N LYS A 73 2.96 3.94 9.28
CA LYS A 73 1.73 4.39 8.65
C LYS A 73 1.33 3.39 7.57
N ALA A 74 0.07 3.00 7.58
CA ALA A 74 -0.45 2.06 6.59
C ALA A 74 -1.85 2.49 6.18
N GLU A 75 -2.13 2.46 4.88
CA GLU A 75 -3.43 2.89 4.36
C GLU A 75 -3.93 1.97 3.26
N ILE A 76 -5.21 2.05 3.00
CA ILE A 76 -5.86 1.35 1.90
C ILE A 76 -6.20 2.39 0.85
N TYR A 77 -5.74 2.17 -0.38
CA TYR A 77 -6.04 3.05 -1.50
C TYR A 77 -6.96 2.32 -2.48
N ARG A 78 -8.12 2.90 -2.74
CA ARG A 78 -9.09 2.31 -3.66
C ARG A 78 -9.17 3.13 -4.94
N GLY A 79 -9.29 2.44 -6.05
CA GLY A 79 -9.55 3.09 -7.32
C GLY A 79 -10.93 3.72 -7.31
N SER A 80 -11.07 4.84 -8.04
CA SER A 80 -12.34 5.56 -8.12
C SER A 80 -13.28 4.99 -9.19
N LYS A 81 -12.78 4.07 -10.00
CA LYS A 81 -13.59 3.46 -11.09
C LYS A 81 -13.22 2.02 -11.31
#